data_4b53d518fa527a627754dbcd7550d012
#
_entry.id   4b53d518fa527a627754dbcd7550d012
#
_cell.length_a   1.000
_cell.length_b   1.000
_cell.length_c   1.000
_cell.angle_alpha   90.00
_cell.angle_beta   90.00
_cell.angle_gamma   90.00
#
_symmetry.space_group_name_H-M   'P 1'
#
loop_
_entity.id
_entity.type
_entity.pdbx_description
1 polymer ?
#
loop_
_entity_poly.entity_id
_entity_poly.type
_entity_poly.pdbx_seq_one_letter_code
_entity_poly.pdbx_strand_id
1 'polypeptide(L)'
;PGRVSFMKMSAYVPLAMLFLFTSGPAWGASCLTSACHTAIAAIAQPHVPVKDGDCASCHTLHTKEHPIKGAKSFDLTAKGAALCSNCHDAKGKKKVVHEPVKEGDCTSCHKPHGASGRFLLDMGEDQTQFCLGCHDAAPFKQKYMHGPVAVGSCTECHDPHESAEKALLKAPVRDLCLKCHADFAKTLKESPVVHQPVQLGPCTSCHNPHGASVVSFIKEKMPDICVRCHDKIGKKLAGVKVPHKPVMKEGGCVNCHSAHVSNAKGMLSADEMGVCLSCHDKDNLGTPALRNIKKDLEGKKYLHGPILKGSCKACHDPHGSDYFRMLSGSYPASMYAPFKDGIYDACLNKCHEKNLLRFTETTIYTKFRNGKQNLHFVHVANKQKGRTCRICHEPHASDGPKLIKVEGSQFGEWKIPLNFKINSTGGSCAPGCHKAFIYDREKPIVYGGYSAGKK
;
A
#
# COMPACT_ATOMS: atom_id res chain seq x y z
N PRO A 1 -36.15 1.31 58.05
CA PRO A 1 -36.09 0.92 59.42
C PRO A 1 -35.37 -0.41 59.55
N GLY A 2 -34.15 -0.36 60.08
CA GLY A 2 -33.31 -1.57 60.25
C GLY A 2 -32.18 -1.27 61.21
N ARG A 3 -32.29 -1.80 62.36
CA ARG A 3 -31.58 -1.57 63.60
C ARG A 3 -30.05 -1.67 63.45
N VAL A 4 -29.36 -0.72 64.07
CA VAL A 4 -27.95 -0.71 64.44
C VAL A 4 -27.80 -1.56 65.69
N SER A 5 -26.91 -2.57 65.65
CA SER A 5 -26.52 -3.38 66.80
C SER A 5 -25.10 -3.02 67.18
N PHE A 6 -24.98 -2.44 68.39
CA PHE A 6 -23.68 -2.15 69.02
C PHE A 6 -23.10 -3.45 69.57
N MET A 7 -21.90 -3.83 69.15
CA MET A 7 -21.13 -4.87 69.81
C MET A 7 -19.95 -4.26 70.58
N LYS A 8 -19.88 -4.66 71.86
CA LYS A 8 -18.97 -4.18 72.90
C LYS A 8 -17.50 -4.42 72.53
N MET A 9 -16.67 -3.41 72.63
CA MET A 9 -15.20 -3.50 72.62
C MET A 9 -14.71 -4.10 73.96
N SER A 10 -14.04 -5.23 73.89
CA SER A 10 -13.23 -5.76 74.95
C SER A 10 -11.78 -5.30 74.79
N ALA A 11 -11.24 -4.61 75.73
CA ALA A 11 -9.90 -4.10 75.74
C ALA A 11 -8.87 -5.26 75.99
N TYR A 12 -8.09 -5.56 74.96
CA TYR A 12 -6.83 -6.33 75.14
C TYR A 12 -5.64 -5.38 75.19
N VAL A 13 -4.93 -5.39 76.30
CA VAL A 13 -3.64 -4.72 76.45
C VAL A 13 -2.59 -5.60 75.81
N PRO A 14 -1.85 -5.15 74.79
CA PRO A 14 -0.69 -5.92 74.33
C PRO A 14 0.53 -5.61 75.17
N LEU A 15 1.11 -6.66 75.68
CA LEU A 15 2.40 -6.69 76.30
C LEU A 15 3.51 -6.24 75.30
N ALA A 16 4.05 -5.03 75.49
CA ALA A 16 5.13 -4.56 74.64
C ALA A 16 6.40 -5.35 74.92
N MET A 17 6.72 -6.31 74.03
CA MET A 17 8.05 -6.89 73.94
C MET A 17 9.02 -5.81 73.39
N LEU A 18 9.86 -5.30 74.24
CA LEU A 18 10.96 -4.41 73.92
C LEU A 18 12.05 -5.19 73.22
N PHE A 19 12.00 -5.26 71.86
CA PHE A 19 13.14 -5.71 71.08
C PHE A 19 14.21 -4.64 71.12
N LEU A 20 15.25 -4.88 71.89
CA LEU A 20 16.51 -4.14 71.80
C LEU A 20 17.13 -4.47 70.44
N PHE A 21 16.82 -3.66 69.42
CA PHE A 21 17.63 -3.59 68.25
C PHE A 21 18.99 -3.06 68.61
N THR A 22 20.00 -3.91 68.73
CA THR A 22 21.38 -3.51 68.68
C THR A 22 21.63 -2.90 67.32
N SER A 23 21.59 -1.57 67.22
CA SER A 23 22.06 -0.84 66.05
C SER A 23 23.54 -1.18 65.85
N GLY A 24 23.82 -2.12 64.92
CA GLY A 24 25.15 -2.21 64.35
C GLY A 24 25.52 -0.86 63.75
N PRO A 25 26.79 -0.51 63.67
CA PRO A 25 27.19 0.78 63.17
C PRO A 25 26.64 1.02 61.80
N ALA A 26 25.84 2.08 61.64
CA ALA A 26 25.34 2.53 60.36
C ALA A 26 26.51 3.17 59.57
N TRP A 27 27.27 2.31 58.87
CA TRP A 27 28.47 2.70 58.12
C TRP A 27 28.15 3.63 56.96
N GLY A 28 26.93 3.62 56.45
CA GLY A 28 26.53 4.32 55.20
C GLY A 28 26.38 5.85 55.36
N ALA A 29 25.77 6.32 56.45
CA ALA A 29 25.50 7.74 56.63
C ALA A 29 26.79 8.57 56.79
N SER A 30 27.89 7.96 57.20
CA SER A 30 29.19 8.64 57.35
C SER A 30 29.99 8.76 56.05
N CYS A 31 29.65 8.03 55.02
CA CYS A 31 30.38 8.04 53.74
C CYS A 31 29.99 9.22 52.85
N LEU A 32 28.74 9.69 52.88
CA LEU A 32 28.19 10.78 52.08
C LEU A 32 28.34 12.17 52.77
N THR A 33 29.37 12.38 53.52
CA THR A 33 29.62 13.66 54.18
C THR A 33 30.21 14.69 53.20
N SER A 34 30.10 15.94 53.56
CA SER A 34 30.70 17.05 52.77
C SER A 34 32.23 16.97 52.64
N ALA A 35 32.87 16.10 53.42
CA ALA A 35 34.33 15.94 53.41
C ALA A 35 34.82 14.77 52.53
N CYS A 36 33.95 13.79 52.20
CA CYS A 36 34.39 12.54 51.55
C CYS A 36 33.75 12.36 50.19
N HIS A 37 32.61 11.70 50.07
CA HIS A 37 32.00 11.34 48.77
C HIS A 37 30.98 12.41 48.29
N THR A 38 31.38 13.67 48.24
CA THR A 38 30.52 14.81 47.90
C THR A 38 29.89 14.69 46.51
N ALA A 39 30.60 14.17 45.49
CA ALA A 39 30.11 13.98 44.16
C ALA A 39 28.95 12.98 44.09
N ILE A 40 28.99 11.94 44.90
CA ILE A 40 27.92 10.90 44.99
C ILE A 40 26.72 11.49 45.74
N ALA A 41 26.96 12.25 46.79
CA ALA A 41 25.89 12.94 47.54
C ALA A 41 25.13 13.99 46.71
N ALA A 42 25.78 14.57 45.69
CA ALA A 42 25.21 15.61 44.84
C ALA A 42 24.45 15.08 43.61
N ILE A 43 24.33 13.75 43.40
CA ILE A 43 23.64 13.17 42.26
C ILE A 43 22.15 13.52 42.33
N ALA A 44 21.59 14.03 41.22
CA ALA A 44 20.21 14.53 41.18
C ALA A 44 19.16 13.40 41.38
N GLN A 45 19.42 12.25 40.84
CA GLN A 45 18.55 11.03 41.02
C GLN A 45 19.43 9.90 41.53
N PRO A 46 19.68 9.81 42.85
CA PRO A 46 20.48 8.72 43.41
C PRO A 46 19.73 7.39 43.38
N HIS A 47 20.48 6.30 43.22
CA HIS A 47 19.97 4.94 43.42
C HIS A 47 19.50 4.80 44.86
N VAL A 48 18.44 4.02 45.10
CA VAL A 48 17.85 3.88 46.47
C VAL A 48 18.87 3.50 47.52
N PRO A 49 19.72 2.43 47.35
CA PRO A 49 20.76 2.13 48.33
C PRO A 49 21.73 3.30 48.61
N VAL A 50 22.06 4.05 47.56
CA VAL A 50 22.93 5.25 47.70
C VAL A 50 22.24 6.38 48.49
N LYS A 51 20.95 6.62 48.19
CA LYS A 51 20.14 7.57 48.92
C LYS A 51 20.04 7.24 50.42
N ASP A 52 19.90 5.96 50.70
CA ASP A 52 19.75 5.46 52.07
C ASP A 52 21.09 5.27 52.79
N GLY A 53 22.22 5.53 52.09
CA GLY A 53 23.57 5.38 52.63
C GLY A 53 24.02 3.94 52.78
N ASP A 54 23.33 2.98 52.17
CA ASP A 54 23.64 1.55 52.22
C ASP A 54 24.72 1.20 51.20
N CYS A 55 25.92 1.64 51.41
CA CYS A 55 27.07 1.38 50.57
C CYS A 55 27.52 -0.10 50.66
N ALA A 56 27.30 -0.71 51.82
CA ALA A 56 27.73 -2.08 52.10
C ALA A 56 26.98 -3.16 51.36
N SER A 57 25.79 -2.85 50.84
CA SER A 57 25.04 -3.82 49.98
C SER A 57 25.76 -4.13 48.66
N CYS A 58 26.63 -3.20 48.22
CA CYS A 58 27.41 -3.36 46.98
C CYS A 58 28.94 -3.40 47.20
N HIS A 59 29.43 -2.81 48.25
CA HIS A 59 30.86 -2.66 48.53
C HIS A 59 31.29 -3.35 49.80
N THR A 60 32.35 -4.14 49.74
CA THR A 60 32.97 -4.76 50.90
C THR A 60 34.35 -4.17 51.15
N LEU A 61 34.58 -3.69 52.37
CA LEU A 61 35.89 -3.20 52.78
C LEU A 61 36.83 -4.38 52.96
N HIS A 62 37.94 -4.43 52.26
CA HIS A 62 38.96 -5.48 52.37
C HIS A 62 40.25 -5.01 53.06
N THR A 63 40.31 -3.78 53.50
CA THR A 63 41.45 -3.17 54.21
C THR A 63 41.07 -2.74 55.60
N LYS A 64 42.07 -2.59 56.49
CA LYS A 64 41.82 -2.08 57.85
C LYS A 64 41.51 -0.59 57.90
N GLU A 65 41.92 0.14 56.90
CA GLU A 65 41.77 1.61 56.80
C GLU A 65 41.20 2.05 55.44
N HIS A 66 40.48 3.16 55.46
CA HIS A 66 39.98 3.82 54.28
C HIS A 66 39.96 5.34 54.53
N PRO A 67 40.48 6.14 53.58
CA PRO A 67 41.14 5.80 52.32
C PRO A 67 42.58 5.33 52.47
N ILE A 68 43.05 4.51 51.52
CA ILE A 68 44.45 4.12 51.39
C ILE A 68 45.04 4.89 50.20
N LYS A 69 46.18 5.57 50.40
CA LYS A 69 46.87 6.31 49.36
C LYS A 69 47.33 5.36 48.24
N GLY A 70 46.81 5.57 47.01
CA GLY A 70 47.22 4.83 45.81
C GLY A 70 46.66 3.41 45.66
N ALA A 71 45.72 2.98 46.51
CA ALA A 71 45.06 1.65 46.39
C ALA A 71 43.55 1.72 46.60
N LYS A 72 42.81 0.75 46.04
CA LYS A 72 41.39 0.58 46.32
C LYS A 72 41.20 -0.12 47.67
N SER A 73 40.31 0.40 48.48
CA SER A 73 39.99 -0.18 49.78
C SER A 73 38.75 -1.08 49.78
N PHE A 74 37.94 -1.01 48.74
CA PHE A 74 36.71 -1.72 48.61
C PHE A 74 36.68 -2.62 47.34
N ASP A 75 36.14 -3.78 47.47
CA ASP A 75 35.74 -4.62 46.36
C ASP A 75 34.21 -4.66 46.24
N LEU A 76 33.71 -5.04 45.08
CA LEU A 76 32.29 -5.29 44.88
C LEU A 76 31.91 -6.65 45.52
N THR A 77 30.75 -6.72 46.18
CA THR A 77 30.23 -7.95 46.83
C THR A 77 29.94 -9.05 45.79
N ALA A 78 29.68 -8.72 44.56
CA ALA A 78 29.56 -9.62 43.41
C ALA A 78 29.96 -8.91 42.12
N LYS A 79 30.12 -9.64 41.00
CA LYS A 79 30.51 -9.09 39.69
C LYS A 79 29.37 -9.15 38.68
N GLY A 80 29.30 -8.18 37.76
CA GLY A 80 28.37 -8.15 36.65
C GLY A 80 26.90 -8.22 37.10
N ALA A 81 26.11 -8.99 36.39
CA ALA A 81 24.67 -9.12 36.64
C ALA A 81 24.36 -9.70 38.05
N ALA A 82 25.26 -10.52 38.63
CA ALA A 82 25.05 -11.09 39.96
C ALA A 82 24.95 -10.02 41.05
N LEU A 83 25.70 -8.90 40.93
CA LEU A 83 25.61 -7.80 41.87
C LEU A 83 24.21 -7.18 41.89
N CYS A 84 23.65 -6.95 40.70
CA CYS A 84 22.36 -6.31 40.55
C CYS A 84 21.20 -7.25 40.90
N SER A 85 21.34 -8.53 40.58
CA SER A 85 20.30 -9.54 40.77
C SER A 85 20.00 -9.88 42.23
N ASN A 86 20.80 -9.39 43.16
CA ASN A 86 20.50 -9.51 44.60
C ASN A 86 19.22 -8.76 45.00
N CYS A 87 18.88 -7.69 44.26
CA CYS A 87 17.71 -6.86 44.51
C CYS A 87 16.77 -6.72 43.31
N HIS A 88 17.30 -6.85 42.08
CA HIS A 88 16.54 -6.72 40.84
C HIS A 88 16.25 -8.07 40.21
N ASP A 89 15.09 -8.19 39.52
CA ASP A 89 14.80 -9.37 38.74
C ASP A 89 15.88 -9.60 37.69
N ALA A 90 16.41 -10.82 37.67
CA ALA A 90 17.42 -11.22 36.71
C ALA A 90 16.90 -11.13 35.28
N LYS A 91 17.63 -10.39 34.44
CA LYS A 91 17.40 -10.27 33.00
C LYS A 91 18.17 -11.37 32.24
N GLY A 92 17.92 -11.45 30.93
CA GLY A 92 18.60 -12.44 30.08
C GLY A 92 17.90 -13.80 30.00
N LYS A 93 16.61 -13.88 30.36
CA LYS A 93 15.80 -15.12 30.36
C LYS A 93 14.98 -15.33 29.10
N LYS A 94 14.70 -14.28 28.32
CA LYS A 94 13.87 -14.38 27.12
C LYS A 94 14.69 -14.86 25.91
N LYS A 95 13.99 -15.18 24.81
CA LYS A 95 14.56 -15.76 23.60
C LYS A 95 15.62 -14.88 22.93
N VAL A 96 15.43 -13.57 22.96
CA VAL A 96 16.35 -12.58 22.40
C VAL A 96 16.80 -11.67 23.53
N VAL A 97 18.08 -11.63 23.77
CA VAL A 97 18.71 -10.85 24.84
C VAL A 97 19.65 -9.84 24.17
N HIS A 98 19.62 -8.59 24.62
CA HIS A 98 20.57 -7.57 24.19
C HIS A 98 21.97 -7.96 24.63
N GLU A 99 22.97 -7.80 23.78
CA GLU A 99 24.32 -8.34 24.04
C GLU A 99 24.93 -7.83 25.36
N PRO A 100 24.89 -6.53 25.70
CA PRO A 100 25.39 -6.08 27.01
C PRO A 100 24.70 -6.74 28.21
N VAL A 101 23.39 -7.03 28.07
CA VAL A 101 22.63 -7.72 29.14
C VAL A 101 23.06 -9.18 29.24
N LYS A 102 23.32 -9.85 28.12
CA LYS A 102 23.80 -11.23 28.06
C LYS A 102 25.20 -11.36 28.68
N GLU A 103 26.04 -10.37 28.48
CA GLU A 103 27.38 -10.30 29.09
C GLU A 103 27.34 -9.86 30.56
N GLY A 104 26.17 -9.43 31.07
CA GLY A 104 26.00 -8.93 32.43
C GLY A 104 26.55 -7.53 32.66
N ASP A 105 26.81 -6.78 31.56
CA ASP A 105 27.32 -5.42 31.63
C ASP A 105 26.20 -4.39 31.79
N CYS A 106 25.59 -4.36 32.96
CA CYS A 106 24.53 -3.42 33.29
C CYS A 106 25.03 -1.97 33.32
N THR A 107 26.30 -1.78 33.62
CA THR A 107 26.93 -0.47 33.87
C THR A 107 27.33 0.25 32.58
N SER A 108 27.30 -0.41 31.44
CA SER A 108 27.45 0.25 30.14
C SER A 108 26.30 1.23 29.85
N CYS A 109 25.13 0.96 30.45
CA CYS A 109 23.93 1.77 30.31
C CYS A 109 23.54 2.47 31.61
N HIS A 110 23.52 1.77 32.74
CA HIS A 110 23.06 2.28 34.03
C HIS A 110 24.20 2.79 34.90
N LYS A 111 23.94 3.90 35.59
CA LYS A 111 24.86 4.50 36.60
C LYS A 111 24.46 3.99 37.99
N PRO A 112 25.17 3.04 38.58
CA PRO A 112 24.73 2.38 39.81
C PRO A 112 24.62 3.29 41.02
N HIS A 113 25.35 4.40 41.09
CA HIS A 113 25.21 5.38 42.16
C HIS A 113 24.05 6.35 41.98
N GLY A 114 23.63 6.57 40.72
CA GLY A 114 22.57 7.50 40.34
C GLY A 114 22.90 8.22 39.04
N ALA A 115 21.95 8.91 38.47
CA ALA A 115 22.08 9.59 37.19
C ALA A 115 21.32 10.92 37.16
N SER A 116 21.42 11.66 36.06
CA SER A 116 20.60 12.85 35.79
C SER A 116 19.19 12.49 35.33
N GLY A 117 19.02 11.35 34.67
CA GLY A 117 17.77 10.87 34.08
C GLY A 117 17.10 9.74 34.84
N ARG A 118 15.91 9.36 34.37
CA ARG A 118 15.14 8.23 34.92
C ARG A 118 15.88 6.89 34.72
N PHE A 119 15.56 5.90 35.55
CA PHE A 119 16.12 4.55 35.48
C PHE A 119 17.66 4.49 35.58
N LEU A 120 18.27 5.45 36.26
CA LEU A 120 19.73 5.58 36.41
C LEU A 120 20.46 5.68 35.04
N LEU A 121 19.87 6.35 34.08
CA LEU A 121 20.44 6.60 32.76
C LEU A 121 20.79 8.09 32.63
N ASP A 122 21.96 8.38 32.06
CA ASP A 122 22.34 9.77 31.73
C ASP A 122 21.81 10.14 30.34
N MET A 123 20.50 10.13 30.20
CA MET A 123 19.79 10.54 28.97
C MET A 123 18.51 11.30 29.31
N GLY A 124 18.10 12.20 28.40
CA GLY A 124 16.80 12.87 28.45
C GLY A 124 15.68 12.02 27.80
N GLU A 125 14.61 12.69 27.38
CA GLU A 125 13.49 12.04 26.67
C GLU A 125 13.92 11.57 25.28
N ASP A 126 14.82 12.30 24.60
CA ASP A 126 15.44 11.87 23.33
C ASP A 126 16.55 10.85 23.62
N GLN A 127 16.25 9.60 23.30
CA GLN A 127 17.14 8.46 23.48
C GLN A 127 18.17 8.30 22.34
N THR A 128 18.10 9.14 21.33
CA THR A 128 18.87 8.97 20.08
C THR A 128 20.37 8.89 20.36
N GLN A 129 20.95 9.90 21.00
CA GLN A 129 22.40 9.95 21.24
C GLN A 129 22.88 8.81 22.13
N PHE A 130 22.07 8.43 23.11
CA PHE A 130 22.39 7.33 24.01
C PHE A 130 22.48 5.99 23.28
N CYS A 131 21.48 5.66 22.45
CA CYS A 131 21.47 4.42 21.68
C CYS A 131 22.51 4.42 20.56
N LEU A 132 22.67 5.56 19.86
CA LEU A 132 23.63 5.70 18.75
C LEU A 132 25.09 5.78 19.23
N GLY A 133 25.36 5.78 20.53
CA GLY A 133 26.71 5.54 21.06
C GLY A 133 27.29 4.19 20.66
N CYS A 134 26.43 3.22 20.37
CA CYS A 134 26.80 1.85 19.94
C CYS A 134 26.16 1.44 18.61
N HIS A 135 24.96 1.94 18.29
CA HIS A 135 24.22 1.58 17.09
C HIS A 135 24.53 2.51 15.90
N ASP A 136 24.50 1.95 14.67
CA ASP A 136 24.68 2.74 13.46
C ASP A 136 23.59 3.80 13.29
N ALA A 137 24.02 5.03 13.01
CA ALA A 137 23.15 6.18 12.84
C ALA A 137 22.49 6.25 11.44
N ALA A 138 22.98 5.52 10.43
CA ALA A 138 22.50 5.64 9.06
C ALA A 138 20.99 5.32 8.89
N PRO A 139 20.40 4.30 9.54
CA PRO A 139 18.98 4.04 9.47
C PRO A 139 18.09 5.17 9.99
N PHE A 140 18.65 6.07 10.82
CA PHE A 140 17.96 7.17 11.48
C PHE A 140 18.23 8.54 10.82
N LYS A 141 18.81 8.55 9.61
CA LYS A 141 19.09 9.76 8.81
C LYS A 141 18.37 9.67 7.46
N GLN A 142 17.07 9.37 7.48
CA GLN A 142 16.28 9.22 6.27
C GLN A 142 15.53 10.51 5.92
N LYS A 143 15.18 10.67 4.63
CA LYS A 143 14.38 11.83 4.17
C LYS A 143 13.02 11.92 4.88
N TYR A 144 12.40 10.79 5.10
CA TYR A 144 11.14 10.65 5.82
C TYR A 144 11.39 9.80 7.05
N MET A 145 11.23 10.36 8.23
CA MET A 145 11.42 9.68 9.49
C MET A 145 10.07 9.32 10.11
N HIS A 146 9.95 8.13 10.66
CA HIS A 146 8.77 7.75 11.45
C HIS A 146 8.72 8.58 12.74
N GLY A 147 7.54 9.09 13.12
CA GLY A 147 7.40 10.02 14.22
C GLY A 147 8.12 9.62 15.52
N PRO A 148 7.87 8.41 16.09
CA PRO A 148 8.58 7.95 17.29
C PRO A 148 10.09 7.93 17.15
N VAL A 149 10.58 7.59 15.96
CA VAL A 149 12.03 7.56 15.68
C VAL A 149 12.60 8.98 15.57
N ALA A 150 11.86 9.89 14.95
CA ALA A 150 12.28 11.29 14.79
C ALA A 150 12.46 12.04 16.12
N VAL A 151 11.71 11.61 17.16
CA VAL A 151 11.81 12.17 18.53
C VAL A 151 12.65 11.30 19.46
N GLY A 152 13.36 10.30 18.93
CA GLY A 152 14.27 9.46 19.72
C GLY A 152 13.59 8.49 20.68
N SER A 153 12.30 8.15 20.48
CA SER A 153 11.55 7.25 21.35
C SER A 153 11.77 5.77 21.00
N CYS A 154 13.01 5.31 21.01
CA CYS A 154 13.41 3.96 20.59
C CYS A 154 12.71 2.87 21.43
N THR A 155 12.56 3.13 22.73
CA THR A 155 11.94 2.18 23.66
C THR A 155 10.43 2.09 23.57
N GLU A 156 9.76 2.89 22.71
CA GLU A 156 8.33 2.64 22.41
C GLU A 156 8.14 1.30 21.70
N CYS A 157 9.09 0.93 20.86
CA CYS A 157 9.03 -0.29 20.06
C CYS A 157 9.95 -1.40 20.58
N HIS A 158 11.13 -1.05 21.11
CA HIS A 158 12.15 -1.98 21.55
C HIS A 158 12.23 -2.11 23.06
N ASP A 159 12.46 -3.34 23.57
CA ASP A 159 12.89 -3.58 24.94
C ASP A 159 14.42 -3.66 24.98
N PRO A 160 15.11 -2.71 25.62
CA PRO A 160 16.57 -2.67 25.60
C PRO A 160 17.24 -3.80 26.37
N HIS A 161 16.49 -4.62 27.10
CA HIS A 161 17.05 -5.74 27.87
C HIS A 161 16.86 -7.07 27.15
N GLU A 162 15.62 -7.46 26.91
CA GLU A 162 15.29 -8.77 26.36
C GLU A 162 13.86 -8.86 25.82
N SER A 163 13.64 -9.69 24.83
CA SER A 163 12.32 -9.90 24.23
C SER A 163 12.09 -11.34 23.79
N ALA A 164 10.83 -11.73 23.66
CA ALA A 164 10.43 -12.93 22.93
C ALA A 164 10.56 -12.76 21.41
N GLU A 165 10.51 -11.51 20.94
CA GLU A 165 10.48 -11.14 19.53
C GLU A 165 11.87 -10.79 19.00
N LYS A 166 12.10 -11.04 17.70
CA LYS A 166 13.34 -10.61 16.99
C LYS A 166 13.52 -9.09 17.10
N ALA A 167 14.78 -8.67 17.01
CA ALA A 167 15.19 -7.27 17.14
C ALA A 167 14.70 -6.59 18.42
N LEU A 168 14.53 -7.36 19.49
CA LEU A 168 14.08 -6.87 20.79
C LEU A 168 12.75 -6.11 20.75
N LEU A 169 11.84 -6.44 19.83
CA LEU A 169 10.53 -5.80 19.76
C LEU A 169 9.67 -6.20 20.97
N LYS A 170 8.91 -5.25 21.50
CA LYS A 170 8.03 -5.46 22.68
C LYS A 170 6.83 -6.37 22.39
N ALA A 171 6.47 -6.54 21.12
CA ALA A 171 5.38 -7.39 20.65
C ALA A 171 5.62 -7.81 19.20
N PRO A 172 4.86 -8.79 18.66
CA PRO A 172 4.85 -9.11 17.24
C PRO A 172 4.63 -7.85 16.39
N VAL A 173 5.33 -7.76 15.24
CA VAL A 173 5.35 -6.55 14.40
C VAL A 173 3.96 -5.98 14.14
N ARG A 174 3.00 -6.85 13.81
CA ARG A 174 1.62 -6.42 13.49
C ARG A 174 0.94 -5.74 14.68
N ASP A 175 1.01 -6.38 15.85
CA ASP A 175 0.35 -5.89 17.05
C ASP A 175 1.01 -4.59 17.53
N LEU A 176 2.33 -4.53 17.44
CA LEU A 176 3.11 -3.35 17.77
C LEU A 176 2.71 -2.15 16.91
N CYS A 177 2.60 -2.33 15.59
CA CYS A 177 2.19 -1.25 14.69
C CYS A 177 0.74 -0.81 14.95
N LEU A 178 -0.17 -1.78 15.09
CA LEU A 178 -1.61 -1.51 15.22
C LEU A 178 -1.99 -0.93 16.59
N LYS A 179 -1.11 -0.98 17.57
CA LYS A 179 -1.31 -0.32 18.86
C LYS A 179 -1.48 1.20 18.70
N CYS A 180 -0.69 1.82 17.81
CA CYS A 180 -0.79 3.25 17.51
C CYS A 180 -1.62 3.53 16.25
N HIS A 181 -1.62 2.63 15.26
CA HIS A 181 -2.41 2.73 14.04
C HIS A 181 -3.80 2.07 14.21
N ALA A 182 -4.54 2.47 15.26
CA ALA A 182 -5.81 1.85 15.64
C ALA A 182 -6.92 2.02 14.61
N ASP A 183 -7.00 3.18 13.94
CA ASP A 183 -7.98 3.43 12.86
C ASP A 183 -7.72 2.51 11.66
N PHE A 184 -6.45 2.26 11.37
CA PHE A 184 -6.09 1.30 10.34
C PHE A 184 -6.42 -0.14 10.75
N ALA A 185 -6.24 -0.49 12.03
CA ALA A 185 -6.67 -1.79 12.57
C ALA A 185 -8.17 -2.03 12.38
N LYS A 186 -8.99 -1.00 12.61
CA LYS A 186 -10.43 -1.02 12.34
C LYS A 186 -10.71 -1.22 10.85
N THR A 187 -10.07 -0.44 9.99
CA THR A 187 -10.20 -0.54 8.53
C THR A 187 -9.87 -1.96 8.02
N LEU A 188 -8.82 -2.61 8.56
CA LEU A 188 -8.45 -3.98 8.21
C LEU A 188 -9.54 -5.00 8.55
N LYS A 189 -10.28 -4.80 9.65
CA LYS A 189 -11.36 -5.69 10.08
C LYS A 189 -12.64 -5.50 9.25
N GLU A 190 -12.93 -4.29 8.83
CA GLU A 190 -14.17 -3.92 8.17
C GLU A 190 -14.10 -4.08 6.64
N SER A 191 -12.91 -4.14 6.07
CA SER A 191 -12.73 -4.21 4.61
C SER A 191 -12.98 -5.63 4.07
N PRO A 192 -13.80 -5.79 3.02
CA PRO A 192 -14.11 -7.09 2.44
C PRO A 192 -12.95 -7.71 1.68
N VAL A 193 -12.00 -6.91 1.23
CA VAL A 193 -10.80 -7.37 0.51
C VAL A 193 -9.58 -6.79 1.16
N VAL A 194 -8.73 -7.65 1.71
CA VAL A 194 -7.44 -7.29 2.32
C VAL A 194 -6.32 -7.87 1.46
N HIS A 195 -5.32 -7.07 1.15
CA HIS A 195 -4.15 -7.55 0.42
C HIS A 195 -3.44 -8.65 1.21
N GLN A 196 -3.18 -9.80 0.60
CA GLN A 196 -2.67 -10.98 1.29
C GLN A 196 -1.41 -10.72 2.14
N PRO A 197 -0.38 -9.98 1.68
CA PRO A 197 0.77 -9.64 2.52
C PRO A 197 0.42 -8.80 3.74
N VAL A 198 -0.62 -7.97 3.65
CA VAL A 198 -1.12 -7.18 4.79
C VAL A 198 -1.90 -8.06 5.77
N GLN A 199 -2.61 -9.05 5.27
CA GLN A 199 -3.37 -9.99 6.10
C GLN A 199 -2.46 -10.97 6.86
N LEU A 200 -1.45 -11.52 6.21
CA LEU A 200 -0.66 -12.65 6.71
C LEU A 200 0.77 -12.29 7.11
N GLY A 201 1.32 -11.22 6.58
CA GLY A 201 2.72 -10.84 6.75
C GLY A 201 2.96 -9.67 7.70
N PRO A 202 4.22 -9.40 8.03
CA PRO A 202 4.61 -8.23 8.79
C PRO A 202 4.54 -6.96 7.93
N CYS A 203 4.14 -5.85 8.51
CA CYS A 203 4.09 -4.53 7.85
C CYS A 203 5.46 -4.14 7.28
N THR A 204 6.52 -4.61 7.93
CA THR A 204 7.92 -4.42 7.52
C THR A 204 8.31 -5.17 6.25
N SER A 205 7.43 -5.95 5.63
CA SER A 205 7.69 -6.50 4.29
C SER A 205 7.79 -5.39 3.23
N CYS A 206 7.02 -4.32 3.40
CA CYS A 206 6.98 -3.18 2.48
C CYS A 206 7.50 -1.89 3.11
N HIS A 207 7.28 -1.68 4.41
CA HIS A 207 7.66 -0.48 5.13
C HIS A 207 8.95 -0.65 5.93
N ASN A 208 9.76 0.43 6.00
CA ASN A 208 10.85 0.56 6.96
C ASN A 208 10.35 1.39 8.15
N PRO A 209 10.21 0.79 9.35
CA PRO A 209 9.63 1.46 10.51
C PRO A 209 10.49 2.59 11.08
N HIS A 210 11.77 2.67 10.73
CA HIS A 210 12.66 3.75 11.18
C HIS A 210 12.56 4.99 10.28
N GLY A 211 12.31 4.79 8.99
CA GLY A 211 12.24 5.84 8.00
C GLY A 211 12.71 5.35 6.64
N ALA A 212 12.50 6.15 5.61
CA ALA A 212 12.95 5.82 4.26
C ALA A 212 13.19 7.07 3.40
N SER A 213 13.83 6.88 2.26
CA SER A 213 13.97 7.91 1.22
C SER A 213 12.68 8.09 0.40
N VAL A 214 11.74 7.14 0.49
CA VAL A 214 10.45 7.14 -0.19
C VAL A 214 9.34 7.49 0.80
N VAL A 215 8.35 8.25 0.34
CA VAL A 215 7.17 8.63 1.11
C VAL A 215 6.45 7.39 1.68
N SER A 216 5.80 7.54 2.82
CA SER A 216 5.14 6.45 3.57
C SER A 216 6.09 5.33 3.98
N PHE A 217 7.39 5.62 4.07
CA PHE A 217 8.45 4.70 4.53
C PHE A 217 8.56 3.42 3.70
N ILE A 218 8.17 3.45 2.42
CA ILE A 218 8.28 2.30 1.53
C ILE A 218 9.78 2.03 1.25
N LYS A 219 10.16 0.76 1.31
CA LYS A 219 11.56 0.33 1.15
C LYS A 219 12.13 0.56 -0.24
N GLU A 220 11.28 0.50 -1.25
CA GLU A 220 11.67 0.65 -2.67
C GLU A 220 10.63 1.51 -3.39
N LYS A 221 11.05 2.18 -4.46
CA LYS A 221 10.12 2.97 -5.30
C LYS A 221 9.13 2.07 -6.04
N MET A 222 7.98 2.63 -6.38
CA MET A 222 7.06 1.97 -7.30
C MET A 222 7.57 2.15 -8.76
N PRO A 223 7.41 1.13 -9.62
CA PRO A 223 6.67 -0.12 -9.39
C PRO A 223 7.47 -1.22 -8.69
N ASP A 224 8.77 -1.06 -8.43
CA ASP A 224 9.71 -2.11 -8.04
C ASP A 224 9.24 -2.90 -6.82
N ILE A 225 8.81 -2.21 -5.76
CA ILE A 225 8.29 -2.86 -4.53
C ILE A 225 7.11 -3.81 -4.81
N CYS A 226 6.29 -3.52 -5.81
CA CYS A 226 5.12 -4.32 -6.16
C CYS A 226 5.49 -5.52 -7.04
N VAL A 227 6.34 -5.30 -8.07
CA VAL A 227 6.69 -6.33 -9.07
C VAL A 227 7.62 -7.41 -8.53
N ARG A 228 8.22 -7.22 -7.35
CA ARG A 228 8.92 -8.29 -6.63
C ARG A 228 8.05 -9.54 -6.41
N CYS A 229 6.75 -9.34 -6.17
CA CYS A 229 5.78 -10.41 -6.00
C CYS A 229 4.84 -10.54 -7.21
N HIS A 230 4.56 -9.44 -7.91
CA HIS A 230 3.75 -9.40 -9.12
C HIS A 230 4.61 -9.45 -10.38
N ASP A 231 5.50 -10.45 -10.49
CA ASP A 231 6.49 -10.62 -11.55
C ASP A 231 5.88 -10.68 -12.96
N LYS A 232 4.70 -11.30 -13.10
CA LYS A 232 3.97 -11.36 -14.38
C LYS A 232 3.58 -9.97 -14.88
N ILE A 233 3.17 -9.08 -13.96
CA ILE A 233 2.86 -7.70 -14.30
C ILE A 233 4.15 -6.95 -14.64
N GLY A 234 5.22 -7.14 -13.88
CA GLY A 234 6.53 -6.56 -14.16
C GLY A 234 7.05 -6.92 -15.55
N LYS A 235 7.04 -8.21 -15.91
CA LYS A 235 7.42 -8.70 -17.25
C LYS A 235 6.55 -8.10 -18.35
N LYS A 236 5.25 -8.01 -18.11
CA LYS A 236 4.31 -7.39 -19.06
C LYS A 236 4.64 -5.92 -19.27
N LEU A 237 4.79 -5.14 -18.21
CA LEU A 237 5.12 -3.70 -18.30
C LEU A 237 6.43 -3.44 -19.07
N ALA A 238 7.42 -4.31 -18.91
CA ALA A 238 8.69 -4.22 -19.62
C ALA A 238 8.58 -4.53 -21.12
N GLY A 239 7.59 -5.31 -21.57
CA GLY A 239 7.48 -5.83 -22.93
C GLY A 239 6.39 -5.20 -23.79
N VAL A 240 5.40 -4.50 -23.23
CA VAL A 240 4.28 -3.97 -24.03
C VAL A 240 4.66 -2.77 -24.89
N LYS A 241 4.14 -2.74 -26.12
CA LYS A 241 4.38 -1.65 -27.08
C LYS A 241 3.63 -0.35 -26.73
N VAL A 242 2.47 -0.48 -26.09
CA VAL A 242 1.62 0.64 -25.70
C VAL A 242 1.38 0.57 -24.20
N PRO A 243 2.30 1.13 -23.38
CA PRO A 243 2.14 1.16 -21.93
C PRO A 243 1.09 2.19 -21.51
N HIS A 244 0.39 1.91 -20.42
CA HIS A 244 -0.46 2.90 -19.79
C HIS A 244 0.41 3.87 -18.96
N LYS A 245 0.52 5.11 -19.41
CA LYS A 245 1.45 6.10 -18.83
C LYS A 245 1.33 6.28 -17.30
N PRO A 246 0.13 6.29 -16.68
CA PRO A 246 0.02 6.41 -15.23
C PRO A 246 0.73 5.30 -14.43
N VAL A 247 0.86 4.10 -14.99
CA VAL A 247 1.57 2.99 -14.32
C VAL A 247 3.07 3.25 -14.20
N MET A 248 3.61 4.05 -15.14
CA MET A 248 5.06 4.39 -15.22
C MET A 248 5.40 5.71 -14.52
N LYS A 249 4.41 6.45 -14.02
CA LYS A 249 4.59 7.73 -13.32
C LYS A 249 4.65 7.55 -11.81
N GLU A 250 4.95 8.66 -11.11
CA GLU A 250 4.86 8.73 -9.65
C GLU A 250 3.48 8.25 -9.17
N GLY A 251 3.46 7.48 -8.11
CA GLY A 251 2.27 6.77 -7.66
C GLY A 251 2.07 5.41 -8.33
N GLY A 252 2.47 5.22 -9.59
CA GLY A 252 2.47 3.94 -10.29
C GLY A 252 1.21 3.11 -10.06
N CYS A 253 1.37 1.98 -9.40
CA CYS A 253 0.29 1.03 -9.13
C CYS A 253 -0.83 1.60 -8.25
N VAL A 254 -0.50 2.46 -7.27
CA VAL A 254 -1.49 2.99 -6.32
C VAL A 254 -2.33 4.15 -6.88
N ASN A 255 -2.08 4.57 -8.12
CA ASN A 255 -3.01 5.45 -8.83
C ASN A 255 -4.36 4.76 -9.11
N CYS A 256 -4.36 3.42 -9.13
CA CYS A 256 -5.56 2.61 -9.41
C CYS A 256 -5.85 1.60 -8.31
N HIS A 257 -4.81 1.09 -7.63
CA HIS A 257 -4.94 0.06 -6.62
C HIS A 257 -4.73 0.59 -5.21
N SER A 258 -5.48 0.05 -4.26
CA SER A 258 -5.18 0.20 -2.84
C SER A 258 -4.22 -0.90 -2.41
N ALA A 259 -3.09 -0.53 -1.82
CA ALA A 259 -2.07 -1.51 -1.44
C ALA A 259 -2.41 -2.30 -0.17
N HIS A 260 -3.38 -1.86 0.61
CA HIS A 260 -3.71 -2.46 1.90
C HIS A 260 -5.07 -3.18 1.90
N VAL A 261 -6.13 -2.44 1.60
CA VAL A 261 -7.52 -2.90 1.65
C VAL A 261 -8.33 -2.30 0.51
N SER A 262 -9.42 -2.95 0.11
CA SER A 262 -10.32 -2.44 -0.91
C SER A 262 -11.74 -2.99 -0.75
N ASN A 263 -12.71 -2.27 -1.28
CA ASN A 263 -14.09 -2.73 -1.45
C ASN A 263 -14.34 -3.32 -2.85
N ALA A 264 -13.33 -3.27 -3.74
CA ALA A 264 -13.45 -3.71 -5.12
C ALA A 264 -12.49 -4.87 -5.44
N LYS A 265 -12.90 -5.75 -6.38
CA LYS A 265 -12.04 -6.85 -6.87
C LYS A 265 -10.75 -6.31 -7.47
N GLY A 266 -9.66 -7.06 -7.29
CA GLY A 266 -8.34 -6.68 -7.79
C GLY A 266 -7.71 -5.52 -7.03
N MET A 267 -8.15 -5.27 -5.81
CA MET A 267 -7.61 -4.20 -4.96
C MET A 267 -7.75 -2.80 -5.59
N LEU A 268 -8.77 -2.56 -6.41
CA LEU A 268 -9.00 -1.25 -6.99
C LEU A 268 -9.44 -0.26 -5.89
N SER A 269 -9.04 1.02 -6.05
CA SER A 269 -9.40 2.10 -5.12
C SER A 269 -10.89 2.48 -5.15
N ALA A 270 -11.59 2.13 -6.23
CA ALA A 270 -13.03 2.25 -6.43
C ALA A 270 -13.51 1.11 -7.35
N ASP A 271 -14.76 1.13 -7.79
CA ASP A 271 -15.22 0.28 -8.87
C ASP A 271 -14.44 0.57 -10.17
N GLU A 272 -14.47 -0.36 -11.11
CA GLU A 272 -13.66 -0.27 -12.33
C GLU A 272 -13.93 1.01 -13.13
N MET A 273 -15.20 1.37 -13.29
CA MET A 273 -15.57 2.58 -14.02
C MET A 273 -15.14 3.83 -13.29
N GLY A 274 -15.34 3.91 -11.98
CA GLY A 274 -14.93 5.03 -11.14
C GLY A 274 -13.42 5.26 -11.20
N VAL A 275 -12.62 4.20 -11.09
CA VAL A 275 -11.15 4.30 -11.23
C VAL A 275 -10.76 4.85 -12.59
N CYS A 276 -11.33 4.34 -13.68
CA CYS A 276 -10.98 4.81 -15.02
C CYS A 276 -11.41 6.27 -15.25
N LEU A 277 -12.64 6.59 -14.88
CA LEU A 277 -13.21 7.92 -15.11
C LEU A 277 -12.67 8.98 -14.15
N SER A 278 -11.98 8.63 -13.06
CA SER A 278 -11.29 9.62 -12.21
C SER A 278 -10.23 10.45 -12.99
N CYS A 279 -9.71 9.89 -14.09
CA CYS A 279 -8.77 10.55 -14.99
C CYS A 279 -9.36 10.81 -16.39
N HIS A 280 -10.17 9.84 -16.91
CA HIS A 280 -10.75 9.92 -18.23
C HIS A 280 -12.07 10.76 -18.28
N ASP A 281 -12.24 11.65 -17.31
CA ASP A 281 -13.28 12.68 -17.26
C ASP A 281 -12.80 14.08 -17.70
N LYS A 282 -11.56 14.19 -18.16
CA LYS A 282 -10.89 15.44 -18.52
C LYS A 282 -10.75 15.57 -20.03
N ASP A 283 -10.96 16.80 -20.54
CA ASP A 283 -10.69 17.12 -21.92
C ASP A 283 -9.18 17.19 -22.17
N ASN A 284 -8.75 16.76 -23.36
CA ASN A 284 -7.36 16.83 -23.83
C ASN A 284 -6.33 16.14 -22.93
N LEU A 285 -6.73 15.05 -22.26
CA LEU A 285 -5.82 14.26 -21.41
C LEU A 285 -4.69 13.64 -22.23
N GLY A 286 -3.45 13.94 -21.87
CA GLY A 286 -2.25 13.30 -22.44
C GLY A 286 -1.80 13.86 -23.79
N THR A 287 -0.79 13.20 -24.36
CA THR A 287 -0.22 13.50 -25.68
C THR A 287 -0.02 12.20 -26.46
N PRO A 288 -0.69 12.00 -27.62
CA PRO A 288 -1.72 12.87 -28.18
C PRO A 288 -2.95 13.01 -27.27
N ALA A 289 -3.69 14.10 -27.42
CA ALA A 289 -4.88 14.38 -26.62
C ALA A 289 -5.93 13.27 -26.73
N LEU A 290 -6.42 12.81 -25.59
CA LEU A 290 -7.50 11.83 -25.47
C LEU A 290 -8.84 12.55 -25.29
N ARG A 291 -9.91 11.94 -25.79
CA ARG A 291 -11.27 12.43 -25.54
C ARG A 291 -11.63 12.27 -24.06
N ASN A 292 -12.52 13.13 -23.61
CA ASN A 292 -13.23 12.99 -22.35
C ASN A 292 -14.25 11.84 -22.47
N ILE A 293 -13.90 10.67 -21.92
CA ILE A 293 -14.75 9.49 -22.04
C ILE A 293 -16.03 9.64 -21.22
N LYS A 294 -15.96 10.26 -20.04
CA LYS A 294 -17.15 10.52 -19.22
C LYS A 294 -18.18 11.33 -19.98
N LYS A 295 -17.76 12.43 -20.60
CA LYS A 295 -18.59 13.27 -21.44
C LYS A 295 -19.16 12.52 -22.66
N ASP A 296 -18.38 11.61 -23.25
CA ASP A 296 -18.83 10.78 -24.37
C ASP A 296 -19.92 9.75 -23.98
N LEU A 297 -20.04 9.42 -22.70
CA LEU A 297 -21.04 8.48 -22.17
C LEU A 297 -22.30 9.18 -21.68
N GLU A 298 -22.17 10.41 -21.16
CA GLU A 298 -23.27 11.15 -20.54
C GLU A 298 -24.43 11.41 -21.51
N GLY A 299 -25.66 11.09 -21.07
CA GLY A 299 -26.87 11.33 -21.82
C GLY A 299 -27.06 10.49 -23.08
N LYS A 300 -26.15 9.56 -23.39
CA LYS A 300 -26.25 8.74 -24.60
C LYS A 300 -27.35 7.70 -24.52
N LYS A 301 -28.16 7.62 -25.59
CA LYS A 301 -29.30 6.70 -25.68
C LYS A 301 -28.89 5.24 -25.66
N TYR A 302 -27.78 4.89 -26.28
CA TYR A 302 -27.27 3.53 -26.42
C TYR A 302 -25.85 3.43 -25.90
N LEU A 303 -25.65 2.68 -24.84
CA LEU A 303 -24.36 2.30 -24.31
C LEU A 303 -23.97 0.91 -24.81
N HIS A 304 -22.70 0.69 -25.11
CA HIS A 304 -22.20 -0.64 -25.43
C HIS A 304 -22.33 -1.57 -24.20
N GLY A 305 -22.68 -2.84 -24.41
CA GLY A 305 -22.96 -3.78 -23.32
C GLY A 305 -21.90 -3.83 -22.21
N PRO A 306 -20.60 -3.92 -22.51
CA PRO A 306 -19.55 -3.84 -21.49
C PRO A 306 -19.56 -2.53 -20.71
N ILE A 307 -19.79 -1.39 -21.37
CA ILE A 307 -19.88 -0.08 -20.74
C ILE A 307 -21.07 -0.01 -19.79
N LEU A 308 -22.22 -0.53 -20.22
CA LEU A 308 -23.42 -0.62 -19.37
C LEU A 308 -23.17 -1.44 -18.09
N LYS A 309 -22.26 -2.40 -18.16
CA LYS A 309 -21.82 -3.21 -17.01
C LYS A 309 -20.64 -2.61 -16.24
N GLY A 310 -20.20 -1.42 -16.58
CA GLY A 310 -19.09 -0.73 -15.93
C GLY A 310 -17.71 -1.30 -16.25
N SER A 311 -17.58 -2.12 -17.32
CA SER A 311 -16.31 -2.80 -17.62
C SER A 311 -15.56 -2.21 -18.80
N CYS A 312 -14.55 -1.41 -18.51
CA CYS A 312 -13.59 -0.88 -19.50
C CYS A 312 -12.58 -1.96 -19.93
N LYS A 313 -12.17 -2.83 -19.00
CA LYS A 313 -11.21 -3.92 -19.25
C LYS A 313 -11.75 -5.05 -20.12
N ALA A 314 -13.03 -5.06 -20.40
CA ALA A 314 -13.58 -5.99 -21.40
C ALA A 314 -12.92 -5.81 -22.78
N CYS A 315 -12.48 -4.58 -23.09
CA CYS A 315 -11.81 -4.21 -24.33
C CYS A 315 -10.38 -3.69 -24.14
N HIS A 316 -10.09 -3.02 -23.03
CA HIS A 316 -8.79 -2.41 -22.77
C HIS A 316 -8.00 -3.20 -21.72
N ASP A 317 -6.67 -3.18 -21.86
CA ASP A 317 -5.77 -3.68 -20.83
C ASP A 317 -5.13 -2.49 -20.10
N PRO A 318 -5.52 -2.20 -18.86
CA PRO A 318 -5.07 -1.00 -18.13
C PRO A 318 -3.59 -1.02 -17.75
N HIS A 319 -2.92 -2.17 -17.86
CA HIS A 319 -1.47 -2.26 -17.63
C HIS A 319 -0.65 -2.03 -18.90
N GLY A 320 -1.32 -1.94 -20.04
CA GLY A 320 -0.71 -1.79 -21.36
C GLY A 320 -0.91 -3.01 -22.24
N SER A 321 -0.78 -2.85 -23.54
CA SER A 321 -0.86 -3.93 -24.52
C SER A 321 0.01 -3.64 -25.75
N ASP A 322 0.05 -4.61 -26.68
CA ASP A 322 0.74 -4.42 -27.96
C ASP A 322 -0.14 -3.77 -29.02
N TYR A 323 -1.39 -3.47 -28.68
CA TYR A 323 -2.39 -3.02 -29.63
C TYR A 323 -2.80 -1.57 -29.44
N PHE A 324 -3.32 -0.99 -30.51
CA PHE A 324 -3.82 0.38 -30.54
C PHE A 324 -4.72 0.71 -29.34
N ARG A 325 -4.41 1.82 -28.65
CA ARG A 325 -5.14 2.29 -27.45
C ARG A 325 -5.28 1.25 -26.36
N MET A 326 -4.29 0.41 -26.20
CA MET A 326 -4.26 -0.65 -25.19
C MET A 326 -5.45 -1.63 -25.28
N LEU A 327 -5.95 -1.87 -26.50
CA LEU A 327 -6.97 -2.90 -26.70
C LEU A 327 -6.42 -4.30 -26.34
N SER A 328 -7.28 -5.18 -25.91
CA SER A 328 -6.95 -6.58 -25.57
C SER A 328 -6.77 -7.50 -26.78
N GLY A 329 -6.88 -6.97 -27.98
CA GLY A 329 -6.70 -7.65 -29.26
C GLY A 329 -6.41 -6.68 -30.39
N SER A 330 -6.07 -7.21 -31.57
CA SER A 330 -5.72 -6.42 -32.73
C SER A 330 -6.89 -5.56 -33.21
N TYR A 331 -6.58 -4.33 -33.57
CA TYR A 331 -7.48 -3.39 -34.20
C TYR A 331 -6.67 -2.30 -34.90
N PRO A 332 -6.99 -1.93 -36.17
CA PRO A 332 -6.25 -0.90 -36.90
C PRO A 332 -6.37 0.51 -36.27
N ALA A 333 -5.27 1.22 -36.20
CA ALA A 333 -5.28 2.61 -35.76
C ALA A 333 -5.97 3.53 -36.79
N SER A 334 -5.79 3.26 -38.08
CA SER A 334 -6.34 4.03 -39.20
C SER A 334 -7.85 3.77 -39.41
N MET A 335 -8.49 4.66 -40.16
CA MET A 335 -9.91 4.52 -40.56
C MET A 335 -10.10 3.48 -41.67
N TYR A 336 -9.08 3.24 -42.46
CA TYR A 336 -9.02 2.26 -43.53
C TYR A 336 -7.85 1.31 -43.29
N ALA A 337 -8.07 0.03 -43.52
CA ALA A 337 -7.02 -0.98 -43.44
C ALA A 337 -7.30 -2.13 -44.43
N PRO A 338 -6.27 -2.71 -45.06
CA PRO A 338 -6.41 -3.96 -45.80
C PRO A 338 -6.96 -5.05 -44.86
N PHE A 339 -8.03 -5.71 -45.29
CA PHE A 339 -8.59 -6.80 -44.50
C PHE A 339 -7.70 -8.03 -44.51
N LYS A 340 -7.45 -8.56 -43.36
CA LYS A 340 -6.86 -9.90 -43.13
C LYS A 340 -7.48 -10.51 -41.88
N ASP A 341 -7.50 -11.83 -41.82
CA ASP A 341 -7.99 -12.53 -40.63
C ASP A 341 -7.24 -12.07 -39.37
N GLY A 342 -7.96 -11.95 -38.27
CA GLY A 342 -7.42 -11.51 -36.99
C GLY A 342 -7.26 -10.00 -36.80
N ILE A 343 -7.39 -9.17 -37.88
CA ILE A 343 -7.16 -7.72 -37.77
C ILE A 343 -8.16 -7.01 -36.83
N TYR A 344 -9.32 -7.61 -36.58
CA TYR A 344 -10.39 -7.10 -35.70
C TYR A 344 -10.65 -8.00 -34.50
N ASP A 345 -9.65 -8.71 -34.00
CA ASP A 345 -9.77 -9.62 -32.86
C ASP A 345 -10.22 -8.94 -31.57
N ALA A 346 -9.95 -7.64 -31.40
CA ALA A 346 -10.48 -6.86 -30.30
C ALA A 346 -12.02 -6.91 -30.20
N CYS A 347 -12.71 -7.05 -31.34
CA CYS A 347 -14.16 -7.09 -31.43
C CYS A 347 -14.69 -8.51 -31.66
N LEU A 348 -14.08 -9.25 -32.60
CA LEU A 348 -14.61 -10.49 -33.15
C LEU A 348 -14.17 -11.75 -32.41
N ASN A 349 -13.09 -11.70 -31.63
CA ASN A 349 -12.56 -12.91 -31.01
C ASN A 349 -13.38 -13.43 -29.82
N LYS A 350 -14.04 -12.52 -29.09
CA LYS A 350 -14.73 -12.89 -27.84
C LYS A 350 -16.23 -12.63 -27.85
N CYS A 351 -16.71 -11.61 -28.59
CA CYS A 351 -18.06 -11.09 -28.40
C CYS A 351 -18.89 -10.99 -29.69
N HIS A 352 -18.30 -10.56 -30.79
CA HIS A 352 -19.01 -10.41 -32.06
C HIS A 352 -18.76 -11.60 -33.01
N GLU A 353 -19.73 -11.87 -33.86
CA GLU A 353 -19.72 -12.99 -34.81
C GLU A 353 -18.62 -12.82 -35.88
N LYS A 354 -17.66 -13.77 -35.93
CA LYS A 354 -16.54 -13.74 -36.88
C LYS A 354 -17.00 -13.89 -38.34
N ASN A 355 -18.05 -14.63 -38.56
CA ASN A 355 -18.60 -14.88 -39.90
C ASN A 355 -19.21 -13.63 -40.54
N LEU A 356 -19.40 -12.55 -39.76
CA LEU A 356 -19.77 -11.23 -40.24
C LEU A 356 -18.91 -10.75 -41.41
N LEU A 357 -17.62 -11.11 -41.43
CA LEU A 357 -16.64 -10.64 -42.42
C LEU A 357 -16.08 -11.75 -43.30
N ARG A 358 -16.61 -13.01 -43.19
CA ARG A 358 -16.10 -14.15 -43.95
C ARG A 358 -16.89 -14.43 -45.22
N PHE A 359 -18.18 -14.19 -45.21
CA PHE A 359 -19.06 -14.56 -46.28
C PHE A 359 -19.59 -13.33 -47.00
N THR A 360 -19.55 -13.37 -48.35
CA THR A 360 -20.13 -12.34 -49.23
C THR A 360 -21.64 -12.30 -49.13
N GLU A 361 -22.26 -13.46 -48.83
CA GLU A 361 -23.71 -13.62 -48.66
C GLU A 361 -24.02 -14.18 -47.26
N THR A 362 -25.15 -13.74 -46.71
CA THR A 362 -25.67 -14.26 -45.43
C THR A 362 -27.15 -13.91 -45.25
N THR A 363 -27.85 -14.76 -44.51
CA THR A 363 -29.20 -14.47 -44.01
C THR A 363 -29.23 -14.39 -42.47
N ILE A 364 -28.15 -14.83 -41.81
CA ILE A 364 -28.09 -15.05 -40.34
C ILE A 364 -27.07 -14.18 -39.62
N TYR A 365 -25.90 -13.93 -40.20
CA TYR A 365 -24.79 -13.28 -39.46
C TYR A 365 -24.96 -11.78 -39.29
N THR A 366 -25.75 -11.12 -40.13
CA THR A 366 -26.03 -9.68 -40.04
C THR A 366 -27.40 -9.30 -40.60
N LYS A 367 -27.99 -8.26 -39.97
CA LYS A 367 -29.17 -7.59 -40.55
C LYS A 367 -28.80 -6.43 -41.49
N PHE A 368 -27.52 -6.06 -41.59
CA PHE A 368 -27.01 -5.10 -42.55
C PHE A 368 -26.68 -5.84 -43.86
N ARG A 369 -27.73 -6.15 -44.59
CA ARG A 369 -27.69 -6.90 -45.87
C ARG A 369 -28.76 -6.43 -46.82
N ASN A 370 -28.49 -6.55 -48.11
CA ASN A 370 -29.44 -6.35 -49.19
C ASN A 370 -29.77 -7.71 -49.84
N GLY A 371 -30.99 -8.21 -49.64
CA GLY A 371 -31.25 -9.61 -49.87
C GLY A 371 -30.29 -10.51 -49.10
N LYS A 372 -29.48 -11.31 -49.78
CA LYS A 372 -28.42 -12.17 -49.22
C LYS A 372 -27.07 -11.44 -49.14
N GLN A 373 -26.86 -10.36 -49.90
CA GLN A 373 -25.58 -9.67 -49.95
C GLN A 373 -25.20 -9.05 -48.60
N ASN A 374 -24.07 -9.48 -48.05
CA ASN A 374 -23.54 -9.02 -46.78
C ASN A 374 -22.87 -7.66 -46.92
N LEU A 375 -23.47 -6.60 -46.41
CA LEU A 375 -22.95 -5.25 -46.53
C LEU A 375 -21.78 -4.94 -45.57
N HIS A 376 -21.63 -5.71 -44.46
CA HIS A 376 -20.41 -5.61 -43.66
C HIS A 376 -19.22 -6.17 -44.46
N PHE A 377 -19.38 -7.31 -45.14
CA PHE A 377 -18.33 -7.86 -46.02
C PHE A 377 -17.92 -6.83 -47.09
N VAL A 378 -18.89 -6.27 -47.78
CA VAL A 378 -18.63 -5.27 -48.82
C VAL A 378 -17.82 -4.07 -48.36
N HIS A 379 -18.11 -3.56 -47.15
CA HIS A 379 -17.46 -2.36 -46.62
C HIS A 379 -16.16 -2.64 -45.91
N VAL A 380 -16.07 -3.73 -45.16
CA VAL A 380 -14.96 -4.01 -44.23
C VAL A 380 -13.96 -5.03 -44.78
N ALA A 381 -14.43 -6.08 -45.46
CA ALA A 381 -13.56 -7.17 -45.91
C ALA A 381 -12.79 -6.92 -47.21
N ASN A 382 -12.58 -5.66 -47.56
CA ASN A 382 -11.79 -5.26 -48.72
C ASN A 382 -10.31 -5.48 -48.50
N LYS A 383 -9.64 -6.24 -49.39
CA LYS A 383 -8.22 -6.61 -49.26
C LYS A 383 -7.24 -5.46 -49.43
N GLN A 384 -7.65 -4.38 -50.05
CA GLN A 384 -6.80 -3.19 -50.28
C GLN A 384 -7.16 -2.05 -49.33
N LYS A 385 -8.44 -1.69 -49.23
CA LYS A 385 -8.89 -0.50 -48.50
C LYS A 385 -10.24 -0.75 -47.81
N GLY A 386 -10.25 -1.72 -46.86
CA GLY A 386 -11.43 -1.97 -46.04
C GLY A 386 -11.69 -0.84 -45.04
N ARG A 387 -12.95 -0.51 -44.81
CA ARG A 387 -13.38 0.45 -43.80
C ARG A 387 -13.34 -0.21 -42.45
N THR A 388 -12.72 0.42 -41.43
CA THR A 388 -12.76 -0.13 -40.07
C THR A 388 -14.13 0.08 -39.42
N CYS A 389 -14.48 -0.75 -38.44
CA CYS A 389 -15.77 -0.70 -37.76
C CYS A 389 -16.07 0.72 -37.20
N ARG A 390 -15.03 1.44 -36.75
CA ARG A 390 -15.14 2.79 -36.18
C ARG A 390 -15.53 3.87 -37.18
N ILE A 391 -15.54 3.59 -38.47
CA ILE A 391 -16.10 4.55 -39.44
C ILE A 391 -17.59 4.72 -39.20
N CYS A 392 -18.31 3.65 -38.93
CA CYS A 392 -19.75 3.67 -38.75
C CYS A 392 -20.17 3.57 -37.28
N HIS A 393 -19.44 2.83 -36.47
CA HIS A 393 -19.80 2.59 -35.08
C HIS A 393 -18.98 3.43 -34.09
N GLU A 394 -19.65 3.89 -33.03
CA GLU A 394 -19.00 4.45 -31.84
C GLU A 394 -18.97 3.37 -30.76
N PRO A 395 -17.80 2.80 -30.44
CA PRO A 395 -17.74 1.61 -29.60
C PRO A 395 -18.08 1.83 -28.12
N HIS A 396 -18.11 3.06 -27.63
CA HIS A 396 -18.47 3.33 -26.24
C HIS A 396 -19.96 3.60 -26.08
N ALA A 397 -20.50 4.59 -26.78
CA ALA A 397 -21.89 5.02 -26.67
C ALA A 397 -22.31 5.85 -27.89
N SER A 398 -23.59 5.85 -28.22
CA SER A 398 -24.14 6.64 -29.31
C SER A 398 -25.62 6.94 -29.09
N ASP A 399 -26.12 7.98 -29.72
CA ASP A 399 -27.55 8.27 -29.84
C ASP A 399 -28.20 7.52 -31.01
N GLY A 400 -27.40 6.96 -31.92
CA GLY A 400 -27.85 6.14 -33.01
C GLY A 400 -28.02 4.67 -32.68
N PRO A 401 -29.04 3.99 -33.24
CA PRO A 401 -29.25 2.56 -32.98
C PRO A 401 -28.05 1.72 -33.42
N LYS A 402 -27.80 0.61 -32.72
CA LYS A 402 -26.63 -0.26 -32.98
C LYS A 402 -25.29 0.46 -32.83
N LEU A 403 -25.23 1.52 -32.04
CA LEU A 403 -24.07 2.37 -31.85
C LEU A 403 -23.57 3.04 -33.14
N ILE A 404 -24.44 3.25 -34.11
CA ILE A 404 -24.10 4.02 -35.32
C ILE A 404 -23.88 5.47 -34.92
N LYS A 405 -22.82 6.09 -35.44
CA LYS A 405 -22.50 7.50 -35.23
C LYS A 405 -23.55 8.40 -35.87
N VAL A 406 -24.17 9.28 -35.08
CA VAL A 406 -25.13 10.25 -35.57
C VAL A 406 -24.40 11.39 -36.30
N GLU A 407 -23.37 11.93 -35.70
CA GLU A 407 -22.59 13.05 -36.25
C GLU A 407 -21.60 12.65 -37.36
N GLY A 408 -21.47 11.32 -37.62
CA GLY A 408 -20.50 10.83 -38.58
C GLY A 408 -19.10 10.63 -38.00
N SER A 409 -18.15 10.40 -38.89
CA SER A 409 -16.74 10.15 -38.52
C SER A 409 -15.84 11.30 -38.91
N GLN A 410 -14.93 11.64 -38.03
CA GLN A 410 -13.90 12.63 -38.32
C GLN A 410 -12.91 12.08 -39.35
N PHE A 411 -12.64 12.84 -40.40
CA PHE A 411 -11.66 12.54 -41.43
C PHE A 411 -10.84 13.81 -41.71
N GLY A 412 -9.67 13.89 -41.15
CA GLY A 412 -8.94 15.14 -41.09
C GLY A 412 -9.75 16.19 -40.31
N GLU A 413 -9.95 17.33 -40.91
CA GLU A 413 -10.79 18.42 -40.36
C GLU A 413 -12.30 18.25 -40.66
N TRP A 414 -12.64 17.27 -41.46
CA TRP A 414 -14.01 17.08 -41.95
C TRP A 414 -14.72 15.98 -41.19
N LYS A 415 -16.03 16.16 -40.98
CA LYS A 415 -16.93 15.09 -40.52
C LYS A 415 -17.63 14.50 -41.73
N ILE A 416 -17.50 13.16 -41.90
CA ILE A 416 -18.23 12.43 -42.93
C ILE A 416 -19.54 11.97 -42.33
N PRO A 417 -20.71 12.58 -42.70
CA PRO A 417 -22.00 12.15 -42.17
C PRO A 417 -22.34 10.76 -42.68
N LEU A 418 -23.07 9.99 -41.91
CA LEU A 418 -23.55 8.67 -42.29
C LEU A 418 -25.03 8.71 -42.73
N ASN A 419 -25.80 9.60 -42.12
CA ASN A 419 -27.24 9.77 -42.35
C ASN A 419 -27.97 8.42 -42.37
N PHE A 420 -27.58 7.54 -41.43
CA PHE A 420 -28.09 6.17 -41.34
C PHE A 420 -29.53 6.17 -40.83
N LYS A 421 -30.40 5.48 -41.55
CA LYS A 421 -31.79 5.22 -41.14
C LYS A 421 -32.08 3.75 -41.21
N ILE A 422 -32.87 3.24 -40.25
CA ILE A 422 -33.28 1.83 -40.17
C ILE A 422 -34.78 1.72 -40.23
N ASN A 423 -35.29 0.73 -40.92
CA ASN A 423 -36.70 0.36 -40.96
C ASN A 423 -36.87 -1.14 -40.64
N SER A 424 -38.08 -1.69 -40.73
CA SER A 424 -38.40 -3.07 -40.35
C SER A 424 -37.65 -4.09 -41.22
N THR A 425 -37.49 -3.89 -42.51
CA THR A 425 -36.87 -4.85 -43.43
C THR A 425 -35.47 -4.44 -43.90
N GLY A 426 -35.05 -3.18 -43.70
CA GLY A 426 -33.77 -2.71 -44.18
C GLY A 426 -33.34 -1.42 -43.58
N GLY A 427 -32.92 -0.51 -44.43
CA GLY A 427 -32.49 0.85 -44.03
C GLY A 427 -31.87 1.59 -45.22
N SER A 428 -31.36 2.78 -44.90
CA SER A 428 -30.62 3.59 -45.86
C SER A 428 -29.43 4.27 -45.19
N CYS A 429 -28.44 4.63 -46.01
CA CYS A 429 -27.38 5.53 -45.62
C CYS A 429 -27.05 6.49 -46.78
N ALA A 430 -26.75 7.73 -46.40
CA ALA A 430 -26.34 8.76 -47.35
C ALA A 430 -25.01 9.36 -46.84
N PRO A 431 -23.93 8.57 -46.82
CA PRO A 431 -22.64 9.01 -46.34
C PRO A 431 -21.96 9.91 -47.36
N GLY A 432 -21.06 10.79 -46.92
CA GLY A 432 -20.25 11.61 -47.80
C GLY A 432 -19.30 10.82 -48.73
N CYS A 433 -19.25 9.49 -48.64
CA CYS A 433 -18.37 8.61 -49.42
C CYS A 433 -18.98 8.18 -50.76
N HIS A 434 -20.31 8.18 -50.90
CA HIS A 434 -21.04 7.79 -52.08
C HIS A 434 -22.49 8.36 -52.04
N LYS A 435 -23.22 8.26 -53.15
CA LYS A 435 -24.65 8.64 -53.20
C LYS A 435 -25.46 7.82 -52.18
N ALA A 436 -26.65 8.31 -51.83
CA ALA A 436 -27.55 7.59 -50.95
C ALA A 436 -27.91 6.17 -51.51
N PHE A 437 -27.81 5.18 -50.63
CA PHE A 437 -28.24 3.84 -50.92
C PHE A 437 -29.26 3.35 -49.88
N ILE A 438 -30.22 2.58 -50.38
CA ILE A 438 -31.22 1.85 -49.59
C ILE A 438 -30.84 0.38 -49.65
N TYR A 439 -31.11 -0.37 -48.60
CA TYR A 439 -30.99 -1.81 -48.60
C TYR A 439 -32.23 -2.45 -47.97
N ASP A 440 -32.62 -3.59 -48.49
CA ASP A 440 -33.77 -4.33 -48.00
C ASP A 440 -33.45 -5.83 -47.97
N ARG A 441 -33.80 -6.46 -46.86
CA ARG A 441 -33.50 -7.90 -46.62
C ARG A 441 -34.45 -8.85 -47.34
N GLU A 442 -35.67 -8.39 -47.58
CA GLU A 442 -36.76 -9.14 -48.18
C GLU A 442 -36.94 -8.86 -49.64
N LYS A 443 -36.87 -7.57 -50.01
CA LYS A 443 -36.98 -7.08 -51.36
C LYS A 443 -35.69 -6.38 -51.77
N PRO A 444 -34.65 -7.15 -52.21
CA PRO A 444 -33.34 -6.57 -52.48
C PRO A 444 -33.38 -5.50 -53.58
N ILE A 445 -32.71 -4.41 -53.33
CA ILE A 445 -32.63 -3.27 -54.26
C ILE A 445 -31.53 -3.56 -55.27
N VAL A 446 -31.88 -3.47 -56.56
CA VAL A 446 -30.93 -3.57 -57.66
C VAL A 446 -30.49 -2.20 -58.11
N TYR A 447 -29.18 -1.95 -58.01
CA TYR A 447 -28.58 -0.70 -58.48
C TYR A 447 -27.89 -0.91 -59.83
N GLY A 448 -28.46 -0.35 -60.93
CA GLY A 448 -27.84 -0.42 -62.24
C GLY A 448 -26.43 0.14 -62.26
N GLY A 449 -25.48 -0.61 -62.77
CA GLY A 449 -24.07 -0.20 -62.92
C GLY A 449 -23.12 -0.46 -61.76
N TYR A 450 -23.58 -1.04 -60.64
CA TYR A 450 -22.70 -1.51 -59.55
C TYR A 450 -22.57 -3.03 -59.58
N SER A 451 -21.74 -3.55 -60.46
CA SER A 451 -21.23 -4.93 -60.27
C SER A 451 -20.25 -4.90 -59.08
N ALA A 452 -20.56 -5.54 -57.98
CA ALA A 452 -19.58 -5.83 -56.91
C ALA A 452 -18.36 -6.50 -57.58
N GLY A 453 -17.23 -5.80 -57.51
CA GLY A 453 -16.00 -6.03 -58.22
C GLY A 453 -15.71 -7.48 -58.67
N LYS A 454 -15.76 -7.67 -59.95
CA LYS A 454 -14.83 -8.60 -60.62
C LYS A 454 -13.48 -7.88 -60.70
N LYS A 455 -12.61 -8.17 -59.75
CA LYS A 455 -11.14 -8.34 -59.92
C LYS A 455 -10.57 -8.90 -58.63
#